data_ca0d04979f473b6567080f8c474920ee
#
_entry.id   ca0d04979f473b6567080f8c474920ee
#
_cell.length_a   1.000
_cell.length_b   1.000
_cell.length_c   1.000
_cell.angle_alpha   90.00
_cell.angle_beta   90.00
_cell.angle_gamma   90.00
#
_symmetry.space_group_name_H-M   'P 1'
#
loop_
_entity.id
_entity.type
_entity.pdbx_description
1 polymer ?
#
loop_
_entity_poly.entity_id
_entity_poly.type
_entity_poly.pdbx_seq_one_letter_code
_entity_poly.pdbx_strand_id
1 'polypeptide(L)'
;MRSFLIKRILQAAGVVICISALTFFILNVVPGDPVRVMMGDMADEQTVQQVRHTMGLDKPVPEQYANWFGKMLHGDFGTLYMQKKSVIALMSKALTVTLQLAICAYIFAVVLGLVMGIIAAVNHGRWLDRTLMSLAVFGISAPVFWVAIVLQIVFALNLKWFPLSGVKTAAAYVLPIIALGTRYAASIARVTRTSMLDVLSQDYIRTAEAKGLSRWTIIIKHALRNALIPIITIAGTQLGDILTGSILIESIFAMPGMGKLLLDAINARDLPLIEGSVMYIAVICVAIYLAVDILYAVVDPRIRLGGEVSE
;
A
#
# COMPACT_ATOMS: atom_id res chain seq x y z
N MET A 1 4.50 25.11 -10.42
CA MET A 1 5.19 24.00 -9.77
C MET A 1 5.51 24.25 -8.29
N ARG A 2 6.16 25.39 -7.95
CA ARG A 2 6.49 25.70 -6.54
C ARG A 2 5.24 25.81 -5.63
N SER A 3 4.19 26.51 -6.07
CA SER A 3 2.93 26.62 -5.33
C SER A 3 2.22 25.28 -5.18
N PHE A 4 2.19 24.44 -6.21
CA PHE A 4 1.65 23.09 -6.17
C PHE A 4 2.37 22.22 -5.12
N LEU A 5 3.70 22.20 -5.14
CA LEU A 5 4.51 21.42 -4.19
C LEU A 5 4.28 21.89 -2.75
N ILE A 6 4.28 23.22 -2.49
CA ILE A 6 4.02 23.75 -1.17
C ILE A 6 2.63 23.32 -0.67
N LYS A 7 1.60 23.45 -1.50
CA LYS A 7 0.23 23.03 -1.15
C LYS A 7 0.16 21.54 -0.82
N ARG A 8 0.82 20.68 -1.61
CA ARG A 8 0.86 19.22 -1.38
C ARG A 8 1.63 18.86 -0.11
N ILE A 9 2.75 19.52 0.17
CA ILE A 9 3.52 19.29 1.41
C ILE A 9 2.71 19.73 2.64
N LEU A 10 2.01 20.87 2.57
CA LEU A 10 1.14 21.31 3.67
C LEU A 10 -0.03 20.34 3.90
N GLN A 11 -0.64 19.84 2.83
CA GLN A 11 -1.67 18.81 2.93
C GLN A 11 -1.12 17.53 3.57
N ALA A 12 0.03 17.06 3.12
CA ALA A 12 0.73 15.91 3.67
C ALA A 12 1.03 16.07 5.18
N ALA A 13 1.55 17.23 5.58
CA ALA A 13 1.80 17.55 6.99
C ALA A 13 0.49 17.55 7.81
N GLY A 14 -0.58 18.15 7.28
CA GLY A 14 -1.91 18.13 7.91
C GLY A 14 -2.44 16.72 8.13
N VAL A 15 -2.30 15.84 7.14
CA VAL A 15 -2.71 14.42 7.26
C VAL A 15 -1.91 13.70 8.35
N VAL A 16 -0.59 13.89 8.40
CA VAL A 16 0.25 13.28 9.46
C VAL A 16 -0.14 13.76 10.84
N ILE A 17 -0.40 15.06 11.00
CA ILE A 17 -0.86 15.62 12.29
C ILE A 17 -2.23 15.06 12.67
N CYS A 18 -3.18 14.99 11.73
CA CYS A 18 -4.50 14.41 12.00
C CYS A 18 -4.40 12.94 12.41
N ILE A 19 -3.63 12.14 11.69
CA ILE A 19 -3.45 10.71 12.02
C ILE A 19 -2.77 10.57 13.38
N SER A 20 -1.75 11.38 13.70
CA SER A 20 -1.08 11.33 15.00
C SER A 20 -2.03 11.65 16.14
N ALA A 21 -2.83 12.71 16.00
CA ALA A 21 -3.82 13.07 17.00
C ALA A 21 -4.88 11.95 17.18
N LEU A 22 -5.45 11.45 16.08
CA LEU A 22 -6.44 10.37 16.13
C LEU A 22 -5.86 9.10 16.79
N THR A 23 -4.66 8.68 16.39
CA THR A 23 -4.00 7.49 16.93
C THR A 23 -3.78 7.64 18.44
N PHE A 24 -3.20 8.76 18.85
CA PHE A 24 -2.93 9.03 20.27
C PHE A 24 -4.24 9.07 21.09
N PHE A 25 -5.24 9.82 20.65
CA PHE A 25 -6.49 9.97 21.41
C PHE A 25 -7.32 8.68 21.43
N ILE A 26 -7.39 7.93 20.33
CA ILE A 26 -8.09 6.63 20.30
C ILE A 26 -7.48 5.67 21.31
N LEU A 27 -6.15 5.56 21.33
CA LEU A 27 -5.46 4.64 22.25
C LEU A 27 -5.58 5.06 23.71
N ASN A 28 -5.69 6.36 24.00
CA ASN A 28 -5.96 6.85 25.35
C ASN A 28 -7.41 6.63 25.82
N VAL A 29 -8.37 6.46 24.91
CA VAL A 29 -9.79 6.17 25.25
C VAL A 29 -10.02 4.67 25.44
N VAL A 30 -9.17 3.82 24.88
CA VAL A 30 -9.28 2.36 25.04
C VAL A 30 -9.15 2.00 26.52
N PRO A 31 -10.14 1.29 27.13
CA PRO A 31 -10.09 0.91 28.53
C PRO A 31 -8.88 0.01 28.83
N GLY A 32 -8.08 0.40 29.78
CA GLY A 32 -6.93 -0.34 30.26
C GLY A 32 -5.81 0.60 30.74
N ASP A 33 -5.20 0.27 31.87
CA ASP A 33 -4.02 0.96 32.32
C ASP A 33 -2.78 0.37 31.64
N PRO A 34 -2.10 1.10 30.75
CA PRO A 34 -0.92 0.59 30.04
C PRO A 34 0.17 0.11 30.99
N VAL A 35 0.30 0.73 32.17
CA VAL A 35 1.28 0.33 33.16
C VAL A 35 0.90 -1.03 33.78
N ARG A 36 -0.37 -1.26 34.06
CA ARG A 36 -0.85 -2.56 34.55
C ARG A 36 -0.73 -3.67 33.52
N VAL A 37 -1.02 -3.37 32.25
CA VAL A 37 -0.79 -4.31 31.15
C VAL A 37 0.68 -4.70 31.04
N MET A 38 1.59 -3.72 31.25
CA MET A 38 3.03 -3.94 31.17
C MET A 38 3.59 -4.73 32.39
N MET A 39 3.12 -4.43 33.59
CA MET A 39 3.66 -5.00 34.84
C MET A 39 2.89 -6.22 35.31
N GLY A 40 1.71 -6.50 34.76
CA GLY A 40 0.79 -7.53 35.21
C GLY A 40 -0.07 -7.10 36.41
N ASP A 41 -1.18 -7.80 36.62
CA ASP A 41 -2.19 -7.46 37.63
C ASP A 41 -1.68 -7.61 39.09
N MET A 42 -0.57 -8.32 39.27
CA MET A 42 0.07 -8.57 40.57
C MET A 42 1.09 -7.50 40.99
N ALA A 43 1.32 -6.47 40.17
CA ALA A 43 2.30 -5.43 40.46
C ALA A 43 1.85 -4.56 41.64
N ASP A 44 2.82 -4.23 42.52
CA ASP A 44 2.59 -3.33 43.64
C ASP A 44 2.16 -1.93 43.19
N GLU A 45 1.17 -1.38 43.85
CA GLU A 45 0.56 -0.09 43.50
C GLU A 45 1.58 1.07 43.51
N GLN A 46 2.55 1.03 44.47
CA GLN A 46 3.59 2.05 44.53
C GLN A 46 4.50 2.01 43.30
N THR A 47 4.87 0.81 42.87
CA THR A 47 5.66 0.62 41.63
C THR A 47 4.91 1.03 40.40
N VAL A 48 3.60 0.74 40.32
CA VAL A 48 2.73 1.18 39.20
C VAL A 48 2.71 2.70 39.14
N GLN A 49 2.51 3.39 40.25
CA GLN A 49 2.49 4.86 40.27
C GLN A 49 3.85 5.48 39.89
N GLN A 50 4.95 4.87 40.35
CA GLN A 50 6.29 5.31 40.02
C GLN A 50 6.60 5.18 38.53
N VAL A 51 6.18 4.07 37.91
CA VAL A 51 6.32 3.86 36.45
C VAL A 51 5.42 4.82 35.69
N ARG A 52 4.17 5.05 36.12
CA ARG A 52 3.25 6.02 35.54
C ARG A 52 3.85 7.42 35.53
N HIS A 53 4.44 7.86 36.60
CA HIS A 53 5.11 9.16 36.70
C HIS A 53 6.35 9.24 35.78
N THR A 54 7.18 8.19 35.78
CA THR A 54 8.36 8.14 34.90
C THR A 54 7.99 8.16 33.42
N MET A 55 6.86 7.60 33.06
CA MET A 55 6.33 7.60 31.70
C MET A 55 5.58 8.91 31.36
N GLY A 56 5.32 9.76 32.35
CA GLY A 56 4.57 11.01 32.17
C GLY A 56 3.08 10.81 31.91
N LEU A 57 2.53 9.64 32.25
CA LEU A 57 1.12 9.30 32.09
C LEU A 57 0.20 9.96 33.15
N ASP A 58 0.79 10.62 34.13
CA ASP A 58 0.13 11.44 35.14
C ASP A 58 -0.12 12.88 34.68
N LYS A 59 0.47 13.30 33.55
CA LYS A 59 0.32 14.64 33.01
C LYS A 59 -1.02 14.79 32.26
N PRO A 60 -1.49 16.07 32.04
CA PRO A 60 -2.64 16.32 31.20
C PRO A 60 -2.47 15.73 29.78
N VAL A 61 -3.54 15.16 29.22
CA VAL A 61 -3.51 14.48 27.91
C VAL A 61 -2.89 15.32 26.76
N PRO A 62 -3.14 16.66 26.66
CA PRO A 62 -2.49 17.49 25.65
C PRO A 62 -0.97 17.56 25.81
N GLU A 63 -0.46 17.55 27.05
CA GLU A 63 0.97 17.56 27.32
C GLU A 63 1.61 16.21 26.98
N GLN A 64 0.92 15.10 27.30
CA GLN A 64 1.34 13.77 26.89
C GLN A 64 1.48 13.67 25.36
N TYR A 65 0.45 14.17 24.62
CA TYR A 65 0.47 14.22 23.16
C TYR A 65 1.66 15.03 22.63
N ALA A 66 1.86 16.24 23.15
CA ALA A 66 2.95 17.12 22.70
C ALA A 66 4.33 16.47 22.91
N ASN A 67 4.53 15.84 24.07
CA ASN A 67 5.77 15.14 24.41
C ASN A 67 5.99 13.92 23.50
N TRP A 68 4.94 13.10 23.31
CA TRP A 68 4.98 11.93 22.43
C TRP A 68 5.26 12.32 20.97
N PHE A 69 4.51 13.30 20.44
CA PHE A 69 4.69 13.76 19.06
C PHE A 69 6.07 14.40 18.86
N GLY A 70 6.57 15.17 19.85
CA GLY A 70 7.91 15.73 19.84
C GLY A 70 9.00 14.67 19.74
N LYS A 71 8.93 13.60 20.56
CA LYS A 71 9.87 12.46 20.49
C LYS A 71 9.84 11.79 19.12
N MET A 72 8.65 11.58 18.58
CA MET A 72 8.46 10.95 17.28
C MET A 72 9.06 11.77 16.13
N LEU A 73 8.97 13.10 16.17
CA LEU A 73 9.62 13.99 15.18
C LEU A 73 11.14 13.87 15.19
N HIS A 74 11.73 13.43 16.31
CA HIS A 74 13.17 13.16 16.43
C HIS A 74 13.53 11.69 16.14
N GLY A 75 12.55 10.87 15.68
CA GLY A 75 12.74 9.45 15.37
C GLY A 75 12.78 8.54 16.59
N ASP A 76 12.42 9.04 17.76
CA ASP A 76 12.29 8.24 18.97
C ASP A 76 10.86 7.70 19.11
N PHE A 77 10.68 6.45 18.70
CA PHE A 77 9.42 5.69 18.82
C PHE A 77 9.34 4.87 20.10
N GLY A 78 10.30 5.07 21.02
CA GLY A 78 10.38 4.33 22.28
C GLY A 78 10.92 2.91 22.15
N THR A 79 10.73 2.15 23.24
CA THR A 79 11.16 0.75 23.36
C THR A 79 9.96 -0.11 23.75
N LEU A 80 9.93 -1.36 23.28
CA LEU A 80 8.94 -2.34 23.71
C LEU A 80 9.02 -2.53 25.22
N TYR A 81 7.88 -2.57 25.88
CA TYR A 81 7.81 -2.71 27.31
C TYR A 81 8.43 -4.02 27.81
N MET A 82 8.07 -5.15 27.18
CA MET A 82 8.47 -6.49 27.61
C MET A 82 9.89 -6.88 27.18
N GLN A 83 10.31 -6.49 25.98
CA GLN A 83 11.55 -6.99 25.36
C GLN A 83 12.69 -5.98 25.37
N LYS A 84 12.46 -4.74 25.82
CA LYS A 84 13.43 -3.63 25.82
C LYS A 84 14.11 -3.39 24.44
N LYS A 85 13.48 -3.83 23.35
CA LYS A 85 13.97 -3.62 21.99
C LYS A 85 13.47 -2.28 21.45
N SER A 86 14.30 -1.62 20.66
CA SER A 86 13.92 -0.38 19.98
C SER A 86 12.79 -0.63 18.98
N VAL A 87 11.70 0.13 19.08
CA VAL A 87 10.54 0.07 18.20
C VAL A 87 10.98 0.35 16.75
N ILE A 88 11.79 1.39 16.52
CA ILE A 88 12.27 1.75 15.18
C ILE A 88 13.10 0.63 14.53
N ALA A 89 13.90 -0.11 15.31
CA ALA A 89 14.68 -1.23 14.77
C ALA A 89 13.81 -2.40 14.31
N LEU A 90 12.68 -2.64 14.97
CA LEU A 90 11.71 -3.67 14.56
C LEU A 90 10.94 -3.21 13.32
N MET A 91 10.47 -1.96 13.32
CA MET A 91 9.73 -1.39 12.20
C MET A 91 10.57 -1.34 10.93
N SER A 92 11.84 -0.95 10.99
CA SER A 92 12.71 -0.90 9.81
C SER A 92 12.93 -2.27 9.17
N LYS A 93 13.06 -3.32 9.99
CA LYS A 93 13.15 -4.71 9.48
C LYS A 93 11.83 -5.16 8.84
N ALA A 94 10.71 -4.89 9.51
CA ALA A 94 9.39 -5.24 9.00
C ALA A 94 9.07 -4.47 7.71
N LEU A 95 9.43 -3.18 7.62
CA LEU A 95 9.26 -2.37 6.42
C LEU A 95 9.97 -2.97 5.21
N THR A 96 11.17 -3.50 5.38
CA THR A 96 11.91 -4.12 4.27
C THR A 96 11.09 -5.25 3.63
N VAL A 97 10.46 -6.10 4.45
CA VAL A 97 9.59 -7.19 3.96
C VAL A 97 8.35 -6.65 3.24
N THR A 98 7.67 -5.68 3.86
CA THR A 98 6.49 -5.05 3.27
C THR A 98 6.81 -4.37 1.93
N LEU A 99 7.90 -3.60 1.85
CA LEU A 99 8.30 -2.93 0.60
C LEU A 99 8.70 -3.93 -0.48
N GLN A 100 9.42 -4.99 -0.15
CA GLN A 100 9.75 -6.04 -1.12
C GLN A 100 8.49 -6.68 -1.69
N LEU A 101 7.54 -7.06 -0.82
CA LEU A 101 6.26 -7.61 -1.24
C LEU A 101 5.48 -6.62 -2.12
N ALA A 102 5.33 -5.37 -1.67
CA ALA A 102 4.55 -4.35 -2.34
C ALA A 102 5.14 -4.00 -3.72
N ILE A 103 6.45 -3.79 -3.81
CA ILE A 103 7.12 -3.47 -5.08
C ILE A 103 6.99 -4.63 -6.07
N CYS A 104 7.26 -5.86 -5.64
CA CYS A 104 7.15 -7.02 -6.52
C CYS A 104 5.70 -7.27 -6.97
N ALA A 105 4.72 -7.13 -6.06
CA ALA A 105 3.30 -7.26 -6.39
C ALA A 105 2.83 -6.13 -7.33
N TYR A 106 3.35 -4.91 -7.16
CA TYR A 106 3.05 -3.79 -8.05
C TYR A 106 3.61 -4.00 -9.45
N ILE A 107 4.88 -4.42 -9.57
CA ILE A 107 5.49 -4.75 -10.87
C ILE A 107 4.70 -5.87 -11.55
N PHE A 108 4.36 -6.92 -10.82
CA PHE A 108 3.52 -8.01 -11.33
C PHE A 108 2.17 -7.50 -11.82
N ALA A 109 1.50 -6.64 -11.04
CA ALA A 109 0.21 -6.07 -11.39
C ALA A 109 0.28 -5.21 -12.66
N VAL A 110 1.28 -4.35 -12.78
CA VAL A 110 1.45 -3.48 -13.95
C VAL A 110 1.75 -4.31 -15.20
N VAL A 111 2.70 -5.24 -15.12
CA VAL A 111 3.09 -6.07 -16.28
C VAL A 111 1.92 -6.95 -16.73
N LEU A 112 1.30 -7.68 -15.80
CA LEU A 112 0.18 -8.56 -16.13
C LEU A 112 -1.02 -7.76 -16.64
N GLY A 113 -1.34 -6.65 -15.99
CA GLY A 113 -2.46 -5.77 -16.37
C GLY A 113 -2.27 -5.17 -17.76
N LEU A 114 -1.08 -4.66 -18.08
CA LEU A 114 -0.76 -4.15 -19.42
C LEU A 114 -0.89 -5.24 -20.48
N VAL A 115 -0.27 -6.40 -20.26
CA VAL A 115 -0.31 -7.52 -21.21
C VAL A 115 -1.75 -7.98 -21.46
N MET A 116 -2.51 -8.23 -20.41
CA MET A 116 -3.91 -8.65 -20.51
C MET A 116 -4.77 -7.59 -21.23
N GLY A 117 -4.61 -6.31 -20.86
CA GLY A 117 -5.37 -5.21 -21.46
C GLY A 117 -5.07 -4.98 -22.95
N ILE A 118 -3.79 -5.04 -23.34
CA ILE A 118 -3.38 -4.93 -24.75
C ILE A 118 -3.93 -6.10 -25.56
N ILE A 119 -3.76 -7.35 -25.07
CA ILE A 119 -4.27 -8.54 -25.77
C ILE A 119 -5.80 -8.47 -25.92
N ALA A 120 -6.51 -8.05 -24.89
CA ALA A 120 -7.96 -7.88 -24.94
C ALA A 120 -8.39 -6.81 -25.93
N ALA A 121 -7.72 -5.65 -25.98
CA ALA A 121 -8.02 -4.56 -26.91
C ALA A 121 -7.79 -4.98 -28.36
N VAL A 122 -6.65 -5.62 -28.65
CA VAL A 122 -6.30 -6.08 -30.02
C VAL A 122 -7.24 -7.19 -30.53
N ASN A 123 -7.82 -7.96 -29.62
CA ASN A 123 -8.78 -9.02 -29.92
C ASN A 123 -10.22 -8.61 -29.57
N HIS A 124 -10.54 -7.34 -29.63
CA HIS A 124 -11.84 -6.79 -29.26
C HIS A 124 -13.02 -7.59 -29.86
N GLY A 125 -14.00 -7.92 -29.00
CA GLY A 125 -15.20 -8.67 -29.37
C GLY A 125 -15.00 -10.18 -29.58
N ARG A 126 -13.74 -10.68 -29.59
CA ARG A 126 -13.43 -12.10 -29.73
C ARG A 126 -13.46 -12.82 -28.38
N TRP A 127 -13.34 -14.16 -28.41
CA TRP A 127 -13.36 -14.97 -27.21
C TRP A 127 -12.23 -14.63 -26.20
N LEU A 128 -11.03 -14.33 -26.70
CA LEU A 128 -9.88 -13.90 -25.86
C LEU A 128 -10.20 -12.63 -25.07
N ASP A 129 -10.78 -11.61 -25.71
CA ASP A 129 -11.20 -10.39 -25.02
C ASP A 129 -12.20 -10.70 -23.91
N ARG A 130 -13.23 -11.49 -24.23
CA ARG A 130 -14.27 -11.87 -23.24
C ARG A 130 -13.69 -12.64 -22.07
N THR A 131 -12.83 -13.62 -22.32
CA THR A 131 -12.20 -14.44 -21.28
C THR A 131 -11.31 -13.60 -20.38
N LEU A 132 -10.40 -12.78 -20.96
CA LEU A 132 -9.49 -11.94 -20.18
C LEU A 132 -10.26 -10.92 -19.34
N MET A 133 -11.34 -10.32 -19.88
CA MET A 133 -12.15 -9.37 -19.13
C MET A 133 -13.01 -10.07 -18.06
N SER A 134 -13.50 -11.27 -18.28
CA SER A 134 -14.17 -12.06 -17.25
C SER A 134 -13.22 -12.41 -16.10
N LEU A 135 -11.99 -12.80 -16.40
CA LEU A 135 -10.95 -13.03 -15.40
C LEU A 135 -10.60 -11.74 -14.64
N ALA A 136 -10.54 -10.59 -15.33
CA ALA A 136 -10.32 -9.31 -14.69
C ALA A 136 -11.48 -8.92 -13.75
N VAL A 137 -12.74 -9.12 -14.18
CA VAL A 137 -13.91 -8.87 -13.31
C VAL A 137 -13.85 -9.76 -12.08
N PHE A 138 -13.55 -11.05 -12.24
CA PHE A 138 -13.38 -11.98 -11.12
C PHE A 138 -12.26 -11.53 -10.18
N GLY A 139 -11.09 -11.14 -10.72
CA GLY A 139 -9.94 -10.68 -9.94
C GLY A 139 -10.22 -9.39 -9.12
N ILE A 140 -11.08 -8.51 -9.62
CA ILE A 140 -11.51 -7.31 -8.87
C ILE A 140 -12.54 -7.69 -7.78
N SER A 141 -13.45 -8.61 -8.09
CA SER A 141 -14.56 -8.96 -7.21
C SER A 141 -14.17 -9.92 -6.10
N ALA A 142 -13.16 -10.75 -6.32
CA ALA A 142 -12.70 -11.71 -5.32
C ALA A 142 -11.99 -11.01 -4.16
N PRO A 143 -12.33 -11.29 -2.90
CA PRO A 143 -11.60 -10.76 -1.75
C PRO A 143 -10.14 -11.23 -1.77
N VAL A 144 -9.20 -10.31 -1.59
CA VAL A 144 -7.75 -10.60 -1.67
C VAL A 144 -7.34 -11.72 -0.70
N PHE A 145 -7.89 -11.72 0.52
CA PHE A 145 -7.59 -12.76 1.51
C PHE A 145 -8.10 -14.14 1.06
N TRP A 146 -9.24 -14.21 0.39
CA TRP A 146 -9.77 -15.47 -0.13
C TRP A 146 -8.86 -16.03 -1.23
N VAL A 147 -8.42 -15.18 -2.16
CA VAL A 147 -7.45 -15.57 -3.21
C VAL A 147 -6.17 -16.09 -2.57
N ALA A 148 -5.65 -15.41 -1.55
CA ALA A 148 -4.45 -15.83 -0.83
C ALA A 148 -4.60 -17.22 -0.20
N ILE A 149 -5.70 -17.47 0.50
CA ILE A 149 -5.98 -18.77 1.14
C ILE A 149 -6.13 -19.89 0.09
N VAL A 150 -6.85 -19.64 -1.01
CA VAL A 150 -6.99 -20.62 -2.08
C VAL A 150 -5.65 -20.97 -2.72
N LEU A 151 -4.82 -19.95 -3.03
CA LEU A 151 -3.48 -20.17 -3.56
C LEU A 151 -2.60 -20.97 -2.59
N GLN A 152 -2.69 -20.66 -1.29
CA GLN A 152 -1.93 -21.35 -0.25
C GLN A 152 -2.37 -22.83 -0.14
N ILE A 153 -3.69 -23.12 -0.12
CA ILE A 153 -4.20 -24.48 -0.06
C ILE A 153 -3.79 -25.28 -1.31
N VAL A 154 -3.98 -24.71 -2.50
CA VAL A 154 -3.73 -25.44 -3.75
C VAL A 154 -2.24 -25.62 -3.98
N PHE A 155 -1.46 -24.54 -3.98
CA PHE A 155 -0.08 -24.57 -4.46
C PHE A 155 0.96 -24.84 -3.36
N ALA A 156 0.68 -24.47 -2.11
CA ALA A 156 1.62 -24.74 -1.03
C ALA A 156 1.29 -26.02 -0.25
N LEU A 157 0.02 -26.25 0.08
CA LEU A 157 -0.37 -27.40 0.91
C LEU A 157 -0.53 -28.68 0.06
N ASN A 158 -1.33 -28.64 -1.02
CA ASN A 158 -1.65 -29.81 -1.82
C ASN A 158 -0.55 -30.16 -2.82
N LEU A 159 -0.17 -29.19 -3.67
CA LEU A 159 0.85 -29.40 -4.72
C LEU A 159 2.28 -29.29 -4.19
N LYS A 160 2.50 -28.63 -3.05
CA LYS A 160 3.82 -28.41 -2.43
C LYS A 160 4.85 -27.78 -3.35
N TRP A 161 4.39 -26.93 -4.29
CA TRP A 161 5.26 -26.23 -5.24
C TRP A 161 5.95 -25.02 -4.60
N PHE A 162 5.29 -24.40 -3.63
CA PHE A 162 5.78 -23.20 -2.95
C PHE A 162 5.74 -23.37 -1.43
N PRO A 163 6.59 -22.65 -0.68
CA PRO A 163 6.52 -22.63 0.77
C PRO A 163 5.18 -22.13 1.29
N LEU A 164 4.71 -22.72 2.40
CA LEU A 164 3.42 -22.36 3.02
C LEU A 164 3.47 -20.97 3.65
N SER A 165 4.64 -20.57 4.20
CA SER A 165 4.78 -19.34 4.99
C SER A 165 6.22 -18.85 5.08
N GLY A 166 6.39 -17.60 5.53
CA GLY A 166 7.69 -17.00 5.82
C GLY A 166 8.31 -16.26 4.63
N VAL A 167 9.59 -15.88 4.76
CA VAL A 167 10.33 -15.03 3.80
C VAL A 167 11.74 -15.54 3.50
N LYS A 168 12.05 -16.80 3.86
CA LYS A 168 13.41 -17.34 3.77
C LYS A 168 13.92 -17.53 2.35
N THR A 169 13.04 -17.70 1.39
CA THR A 169 13.39 -17.95 -0.01
C THR A 169 12.58 -17.04 -0.95
N ALA A 170 13.11 -16.76 -2.13
CA ALA A 170 12.37 -16.00 -3.14
C ALA A 170 11.04 -16.69 -3.53
N ALA A 171 10.99 -18.02 -3.51
CA ALA A 171 9.77 -18.79 -3.76
C ALA A 171 8.65 -18.50 -2.75
N ALA A 172 8.98 -18.10 -1.53
CA ALA A 172 7.99 -17.76 -0.51
C ALA A 172 7.22 -16.46 -0.82
N TYR A 173 7.77 -15.62 -1.68
CA TYR A 173 7.09 -14.38 -2.11
C TYR A 173 6.14 -14.59 -3.30
N VAL A 174 6.24 -15.69 -4.04
CA VAL A 174 5.48 -15.90 -5.29
C VAL A 174 3.97 -15.87 -5.05
N LEU A 175 3.46 -16.69 -4.14
CA LEU A 175 2.02 -16.74 -3.84
C LEU A 175 1.50 -15.43 -3.23
N PRO A 176 2.18 -14.80 -2.26
CA PRO A 176 1.83 -13.46 -1.77
C PRO A 176 1.77 -12.40 -2.87
N ILE A 177 2.75 -12.37 -3.78
CA ILE A 177 2.80 -11.44 -4.91
C ILE A 177 1.60 -11.64 -5.83
N ILE A 178 1.28 -12.87 -6.20
CA ILE A 178 0.13 -13.19 -7.05
C ILE A 178 -1.17 -12.81 -6.36
N ALA A 179 -1.34 -13.18 -5.09
CA ALA A 179 -2.54 -12.86 -4.34
C ALA A 179 -2.80 -11.36 -4.24
N LEU A 180 -1.77 -10.58 -3.86
CA LEU A 180 -1.86 -9.13 -3.72
C LEU A 180 -2.00 -8.44 -5.07
N GLY A 181 -1.20 -8.83 -6.06
CA GLY A 181 -1.13 -8.16 -7.36
C GLY A 181 -2.30 -8.42 -8.30
N THR A 182 -3.00 -9.56 -8.17
CA THR A 182 -4.06 -9.96 -9.12
C THR A 182 -5.20 -8.93 -9.19
N ARG A 183 -5.65 -8.40 -8.05
CA ARG A 183 -6.70 -7.37 -8.00
C ARG A 183 -6.30 -6.11 -8.75
N TYR A 184 -5.07 -5.66 -8.56
CA TYR A 184 -4.54 -4.46 -9.20
C TYR A 184 -4.26 -4.68 -10.68
N ALA A 185 -3.73 -5.84 -11.06
CA ALA A 185 -3.56 -6.27 -12.44
C ALA A 185 -4.89 -6.24 -13.21
N ALA A 186 -5.95 -6.74 -12.61
CA ALA A 186 -7.29 -6.77 -13.19
C ALA A 186 -7.84 -5.36 -13.46
N SER A 187 -7.63 -4.42 -12.53
CA SER A 187 -8.02 -3.02 -12.68
C SER A 187 -7.22 -2.33 -13.80
N ILE A 188 -5.89 -2.51 -13.82
CA ILE A 188 -5.01 -1.98 -14.86
C ILE A 188 -5.38 -2.57 -16.23
N ALA A 189 -5.65 -3.88 -16.33
CA ALA A 189 -6.06 -4.53 -17.58
C ALA A 189 -7.31 -3.90 -18.18
N ARG A 190 -8.32 -3.63 -17.37
CA ARG A 190 -9.57 -3.01 -17.81
C ARG A 190 -9.35 -1.60 -18.33
N VAL A 191 -8.60 -0.77 -17.61
CA VAL A 191 -8.27 0.59 -18.03
C VAL A 191 -7.41 0.57 -19.29
N THR A 192 -6.40 -0.30 -19.36
CA THR A 192 -5.55 -0.46 -20.53
C THR A 192 -6.38 -0.84 -21.75
N ARG A 193 -7.29 -1.82 -21.62
CA ARG A 193 -8.18 -2.21 -22.71
C ARG A 193 -9.02 -1.04 -23.22
N THR A 194 -9.69 -0.32 -22.33
CA THR A 194 -10.56 0.82 -22.73
C THR A 194 -9.75 1.91 -23.41
N SER A 195 -8.64 2.35 -22.80
CA SER A 195 -7.79 3.40 -23.36
C SER A 195 -7.17 3.00 -24.71
N MET A 196 -6.79 1.73 -24.87
CA MET A 196 -6.29 1.22 -26.14
C MET A 196 -7.38 1.22 -27.23
N LEU A 197 -8.62 0.85 -26.91
CA LEU A 197 -9.74 0.87 -27.86
C LEU A 197 -10.07 2.29 -28.31
N ASP A 198 -10.09 3.25 -27.37
CA ASP A 198 -10.33 4.66 -27.68
C ASP A 198 -9.26 5.20 -28.64
N VAL A 199 -8.01 4.85 -28.43
CA VAL A 199 -6.90 5.26 -29.29
C VAL A 199 -6.91 4.54 -30.64
N LEU A 200 -7.16 3.23 -30.66
CA LEU A 200 -7.20 2.44 -31.90
C LEU A 200 -8.32 2.87 -32.88
N SER A 201 -9.36 3.54 -32.37
CA SER A 201 -10.45 4.07 -33.17
C SER A 201 -10.13 5.40 -33.86
N GLN A 202 -9.00 6.06 -33.57
CA GLN A 202 -8.66 7.40 -34.07
C GLN A 202 -8.15 7.39 -35.52
N ASP A 203 -8.41 8.48 -36.26
CA ASP A 203 -8.06 8.59 -37.66
C ASP A 203 -6.57 8.54 -37.99
N TYR A 204 -5.71 8.98 -37.04
CA TYR A 204 -4.27 8.87 -37.24
C TYR A 204 -3.76 7.42 -37.22
N ILE A 205 -4.48 6.51 -36.56
CA ILE A 205 -4.19 5.06 -36.59
C ILE A 205 -4.53 4.51 -37.96
N ARG A 206 -5.70 4.89 -38.58
CA ARG A 206 -6.06 4.53 -39.94
C ARG A 206 -5.03 5.04 -40.94
N THR A 207 -4.53 6.27 -40.72
CA THR A 207 -3.46 6.84 -41.55
C THR A 207 -2.18 6.04 -41.45
N ALA A 208 -1.82 5.58 -40.26
CA ALA A 208 -0.65 4.74 -40.04
C ALA A 208 -0.78 3.36 -40.74
N GLU A 209 -1.97 2.77 -40.72
CA GLU A 209 -2.30 1.55 -41.47
C GLU A 209 -2.20 1.74 -42.96
N ALA A 210 -2.77 2.84 -43.49
CA ALA A 210 -2.70 3.20 -44.93
C ALA A 210 -1.26 3.42 -45.42
N LYS A 211 -0.35 3.87 -44.53
CA LYS A 211 1.10 3.99 -44.82
C LYS A 211 1.85 2.65 -44.78
N GLY A 212 1.17 1.53 -44.51
CA GLY A 212 1.77 0.20 -44.52
C GLY A 212 2.62 -0.11 -43.26
N LEU A 213 2.42 0.60 -42.14
CA LEU A 213 3.13 0.30 -40.93
C LEU A 213 2.74 -1.07 -40.35
N SER A 214 3.70 -1.80 -39.81
CA SER A 214 3.42 -3.09 -39.19
C SER A 214 2.46 -2.97 -37.99
N ARG A 215 1.61 -3.97 -37.80
CA ARG A 215 0.63 -4.01 -36.71
C ARG A 215 1.27 -3.82 -35.33
N TRP A 216 2.45 -4.39 -35.10
CA TRP A 216 3.19 -4.19 -33.85
C TRP A 216 3.65 -2.75 -33.67
N THR A 217 4.12 -2.09 -34.71
CA THR A 217 4.50 -0.69 -34.65
C THR A 217 3.29 0.20 -34.30
N ILE A 218 2.14 -0.08 -34.89
CA ILE A 218 0.90 0.65 -34.62
C ILE A 218 0.50 0.45 -33.14
N ILE A 219 0.47 -0.80 -32.65
CA ILE A 219 0.06 -1.11 -31.27
C ILE A 219 1.00 -0.48 -30.26
N ILE A 220 2.32 -0.72 -30.36
CA ILE A 220 3.27 -0.33 -29.32
C ILE A 220 3.66 1.15 -29.42
N LYS A 221 3.99 1.63 -30.64
CA LYS A 221 4.54 2.97 -30.81
C LYS A 221 3.47 4.05 -30.95
N HIS A 222 2.33 3.73 -31.54
CA HIS A 222 1.27 4.72 -31.79
C HIS A 222 0.11 4.59 -30.80
N ALA A 223 -0.42 3.39 -30.57
CA ALA A 223 -1.59 3.22 -29.72
C ALA A 223 -1.22 3.23 -28.22
N LEU A 224 -0.32 2.34 -27.78
CA LEU A 224 0.04 2.24 -26.36
C LEU A 224 0.60 3.55 -25.81
N ARG A 225 1.47 4.22 -26.57
CA ARG A 225 2.07 5.49 -26.14
C ARG A 225 1.01 6.55 -25.81
N ASN A 226 -0.05 6.63 -26.59
CA ASN A 226 -1.14 7.58 -26.37
C ASN A 226 -2.14 7.11 -25.31
N ALA A 227 -2.27 5.80 -25.12
CA ALA A 227 -3.10 5.20 -24.07
C ALA A 227 -2.43 5.23 -22.68
N LEU A 228 -1.12 5.56 -22.56
CA LEU A 228 -0.38 5.50 -21.30
C LEU A 228 -0.89 6.46 -20.24
N ILE A 229 -1.43 7.62 -20.58
CA ILE A 229 -1.84 8.63 -19.59
C ILE A 229 -2.87 8.06 -18.60
N PRO A 230 -4.03 7.52 -19.02
CA PRO A 230 -4.98 6.91 -18.08
C PRO A 230 -4.41 5.69 -17.35
N ILE A 231 -3.54 4.91 -18.02
CA ILE A 231 -2.91 3.72 -17.44
C ILE A 231 -1.95 4.11 -16.30
N ILE A 232 -1.09 5.10 -16.52
CA ILE A 232 -0.17 5.60 -15.48
C ILE A 232 -0.97 6.19 -14.32
N THR A 233 -2.08 6.87 -14.60
CA THR A 233 -2.95 7.44 -13.58
C THR A 233 -3.51 6.35 -12.67
N ILE A 234 -4.14 5.31 -13.22
CA ILE A 234 -4.68 4.22 -12.38
C ILE A 234 -3.56 3.43 -11.67
N ALA A 235 -2.45 3.17 -12.35
CA ALA A 235 -1.32 2.47 -11.74
C ALA A 235 -0.73 3.27 -10.56
N GLY A 236 -0.60 4.58 -10.70
CA GLY A 236 -0.08 5.42 -9.63
C GLY A 236 -1.00 5.51 -8.41
N THR A 237 -2.32 5.63 -8.58
CA THR A 237 -3.25 5.61 -7.44
C THR A 237 -3.17 4.29 -6.68
N GLN A 238 -2.95 3.18 -7.37
CA GLN A 238 -2.85 1.86 -6.76
C GLN A 238 -1.55 1.61 -5.99
N LEU A 239 -0.52 2.43 -6.19
CA LEU A 239 0.77 2.24 -5.51
C LEU A 239 0.65 2.41 -3.97
N GLY A 240 -0.17 3.35 -3.51
CA GLY A 240 -0.47 3.52 -2.09
C GLY A 240 -1.37 2.41 -1.53
N ASP A 241 -2.37 2.02 -2.31
CA ASP A 241 -3.35 1.00 -1.90
C ASP A 241 -2.70 -0.38 -1.69
N ILE A 242 -1.67 -0.71 -2.46
CA ILE A 242 -0.99 -2.00 -2.38
C ILE A 242 -0.25 -2.20 -1.05
N LEU A 243 0.25 -1.11 -0.46
CA LEU A 243 0.88 -1.13 0.86
C LEU A 243 -0.14 -1.44 1.97
N THR A 244 -1.29 -0.78 1.91
CA THR A 244 -2.37 -1.03 2.86
C THR A 244 -2.95 -2.44 2.69
N GLY A 245 -3.07 -2.91 1.44
CA GLY A 245 -3.54 -4.25 1.11
C GLY A 245 -2.60 -5.37 1.54
N SER A 246 -1.31 -5.08 1.79
CA SER A 246 -0.32 -6.09 2.19
C SER A 246 -0.55 -6.65 3.60
N ILE A 247 -1.21 -5.92 4.51
CA ILE A 247 -1.41 -6.30 5.92
C ILE A 247 -2.04 -7.70 6.07
N LEU A 248 -3.12 -7.95 5.32
CA LEU A 248 -3.81 -9.24 5.37
C LEU A 248 -2.96 -10.36 4.74
N ILE A 249 -2.27 -10.06 3.66
CA ILE A 249 -1.40 -11.01 2.97
C ILE A 249 -0.21 -11.40 3.83
N GLU A 250 0.44 -10.43 4.48
CA GLU A 250 1.53 -10.69 5.41
C GLU A 250 1.10 -11.61 6.56
N SER A 251 -0.11 -11.41 7.08
CA SER A 251 -0.67 -12.23 8.15
C SER A 251 -0.97 -13.65 7.71
N ILE A 252 -1.60 -13.84 6.52
CA ILE A 252 -1.95 -15.16 5.99
C ILE A 252 -0.70 -16.00 5.70
N PHE A 253 0.32 -15.39 5.09
CA PHE A 253 1.58 -16.06 4.76
C PHE A 253 2.62 -16.00 5.88
N ALA A 254 2.25 -15.51 7.08
CA ALA A 254 3.13 -15.32 8.23
C ALA A 254 4.47 -14.62 7.88
N MET A 255 4.38 -13.58 7.05
CA MET A 255 5.52 -12.74 6.67
C MET A 255 5.76 -11.69 7.78
N PRO A 256 7.01 -11.50 8.25
CA PRO A 256 7.31 -10.53 9.31
C PRO A 256 7.38 -9.09 8.77
N GLY A 257 6.29 -8.62 8.16
CA GLY A 257 6.14 -7.27 7.63
C GLY A 257 5.45 -6.32 8.61
N MET A 258 5.27 -5.05 8.19
CA MET A 258 4.69 -3.98 9.01
C MET A 258 3.24 -4.26 9.41
N GLY A 259 2.45 -4.85 8.51
CA GLY A 259 1.07 -5.19 8.81
C GLY A 259 0.95 -6.27 9.86
N LYS A 260 1.74 -7.33 9.73
CA LYS A 260 1.80 -8.38 10.75
C LYS A 260 2.33 -7.84 12.07
N LEU A 261 3.38 -7.01 12.04
CA LEU A 261 3.94 -6.38 13.24
C LEU A 261 2.88 -5.57 14.00
N LEU A 262 2.08 -4.78 13.28
CA LEU A 262 0.98 -4.00 13.85
C LEU A 262 -0.11 -4.91 14.46
N LEU A 263 -0.52 -5.96 13.77
CA LEU A 263 -1.52 -6.90 14.31
C LEU A 263 -1.01 -7.63 15.55
N ASP A 264 0.25 -8.06 15.54
CA ASP A 264 0.89 -8.69 16.71
C ASP A 264 0.96 -7.70 17.89
N ALA A 265 1.26 -6.41 17.64
CA ALA A 265 1.26 -5.36 18.64
C ALA A 265 -0.14 -5.11 19.26
N ILE A 266 -1.17 -5.09 18.43
CA ILE A 266 -2.57 -4.95 18.87
C ILE A 266 -2.96 -6.12 19.76
N ASN A 267 -2.65 -7.33 19.35
CA ASN A 267 -2.95 -8.53 20.13
C ASN A 267 -2.19 -8.57 21.48
N ALA A 268 -0.94 -8.07 21.50
CA ALA A 268 -0.13 -7.95 22.70
C ALA A 268 -0.46 -6.71 23.55
N ARG A 269 -1.31 -5.80 23.07
CA ARG A 269 -1.62 -4.50 23.68
C ARG A 269 -0.36 -3.66 23.97
N ASP A 270 0.65 -3.74 23.11
CA ASP A 270 1.89 -2.97 23.23
C ASP A 270 1.69 -1.58 22.59
N LEU A 271 1.27 -0.61 23.41
CA LEU A 271 0.90 0.74 22.95
C LEU A 271 2.04 1.44 22.18
N PRO A 272 3.30 1.49 22.67
CA PRO A 272 4.39 2.11 21.92
C PRO A 272 4.58 1.51 20.52
N LEU A 273 4.44 0.19 20.40
CA LEU A 273 4.57 -0.49 19.12
C LEU A 273 3.37 -0.22 18.19
N ILE A 274 2.15 -0.13 18.75
CA ILE A 274 0.95 0.24 17.98
C ILE A 274 1.09 1.67 17.46
N GLU A 275 1.33 2.64 18.35
CA GLU A 275 1.49 4.06 18.01
C GLU A 275 2.60 4.26 16.98
N GLY A 276 3.77 3.69 17.25
CA GLY A 276 4.92 3.75 16.35
C GLY A 276 4.62 3.15 14.98
N SER A 277 4.01 1.96 14.93
CA SER A 277 3.70 1.27 13.67
C SER A 277 2.67 2.01 12.84
N VAL A 278 1.58 2.50 13.45
CA VAL A 278 0.55 3.28 12.75
C VAL A 278 1.16 4.55 12.15
N MET A 279 1.94 5.29 12.94
CA MET A 279 2.57 6.51 12.48
C MET A 279 3.61 6.28 11.40
N TYR A 280 4.41 5.24 11.54
CA TYR A 280 5.44 4.88 10.57
C TYR A 280 4.82 4.51 9.22
N ILE A 281 3.75 3.68 9.24
CA ILE A 281 2.97 3.35 8.03
C ILE A 281 2.36 4.62 7.43
N ALA A 282 1.75 5.48 8.25
CA ALA A 282 1.14 6.72 7.78
C ALA A 282 2.14 7.65 7.08
N VAL A 283 3.31 7.86 7.67
CA VAL A 283 4.37 8.70 7.08
C VAL A 283 4.84 8.12 5.74
N ILE A 284 5.02 6.79 5.65
CA ILE A 284 5.42 6.13 4.41
C ILE A 284 4.33 6.25 3.35
N CYS A 285 3.07 6.00 3.69
CA CYS A 285 1.95 6.16 2.76
C CYS A 285 1.87 7.59 2.23
N VAL A 286 1.96 8.60 3.12
CA VAL A 286 1.95 10.01 2.75
C VAL A 286 3.14 10.35 1.84
N ALA A 287 4.34 9.85 2.13
CA ALA A 287 5.51 10.05 1.29
C ALA A 287 5.34 9.43 -0.11
N ILE A 288 4.74 8.24 -0.19
CA ILE A 288 4.45 7.57 -1.47
C ILE A 288 3.39 8.34 -2.26
N TYR A 289 2.28 8.75 -1.63
CA TYR A 289 1.28 9.56 -2.31
C TYR A 289 1.85 10.88 -2.80
N LEU A 290 2.70 11.54 -2.01
CA LEU A 290 3.40 12.76 -2.44
C LEU A 290 4.31 12.50 -3.64
N ALA A 291 5.06 11.40 -3.64
CA ALA A 291 5.89 11.01 -4.77
C ALA A 291 5.06 10.72 -6.03
N VAL A 292 3.92 10.06 -5.89
CA VAL A 292 2.95 9.81 -6.98
C VAL A 292 2.37 11.12 -7.52
N ASP A 293 1.99 12.06 -6.66
CA ASP A 293 1.48 13.36 -7.06
C ASP A 293 2.53 14.17 -7.85
N ILE A 294 3.80 14.10 -7.43
CA ILE A 294 4.91 14.71 -8.15
C ILE A 294 5.11 14.05 -9.51
N LEU A 295 5.04 12.71 -9.56
CA LEU A 295 5.13 11.96 -10.81
C LEU A 295 4.04 12.38 -11.79
N TYR A 296 2.79 12.49 -11.32
CA TYR A 296 1.67 12.97 -12.14
C TYR A 296 1.91 14.37 -12.67
N ALA A 297 2.36 15.29 -11.83
CA ALA A 297 2.66 16.66 -12.26
C ALA A 297 3.80 16.73 -13.29
N VAL A 298 4.66 15.71 -13.38
CA VAL A 298 5.70 15.59 -14.41
C VAL A 298 5.15 14.99 -15.70
N VAL A 299 4.33 13.93 -15.60
CA VAL A 299 3.78 13.19 -16.75
C VAL A 299 2.67 13.97 -17.45
N ASP A 300 1.78 14.62 -16.70
CA ASP A 300 0.71 15.44 -17.21
C ASP A 300 0.82 16.90 -16.73
N PRO A 301 1.40 17.80 -17.54
CA PRO A 301 1.51 19.21 -17.19
C PRO A 301 0.17 19.93 -16.98
N ARG A 302 -0.95 19.39 -17.47
CA ARG A 302 -2.29 19.99 -17.34
C ARG A 302 -2.78 19.97 -15.89
N ILE A 303 -2.36 19.00 -15.10
CA ILE A 303 -2.69 18.90 -13.67
C ILE A 303 -2.07 20.07 -12.88
N ARG A 304 -0.99 20.68 -13.37
CA ARG A 304 -0.37 21.87 -12.75
C ARG A 304 -1.22 23.14 -12.86
N LEU A 305 -2.11 23.19 -13.84
CA LEU A 305 -2.97 24.34 -14.14
C LEU A 305 -4.37 24.21 -13.54
N GLY A 306 -4.75 23.03 -13.05
CA GLY A 306 -6.08 22.69 -12.52
C GLY A 306 -6.39 23.23 -11.12
N GLY A 307 -5.79 24.34 -10.70
CA GLY A 307 -6.23 25.13 -9.56
C GLY A 307 -7.33 26.14 -9.86
N GLU A 308 -7.70 26.30 -11.13
CA GLU A 308 -8.74 27.25 -11.58
C GLU A 308 -9.55 26.60 -12.70
N VAL A 309 -10.45 25.68 -12.36
CA VAL A 309 -11.67 25.51 -13.12
C VAL A 309 -12.72 26.25 -12.33
N SER A 310 -12.91 27.51 -12.73
CA SER A 310 -14.07 28.32 -12.43
C SER A 310 -15.35 27.53 -12.78
N GLU A 311 -16.31 27.63 -11.90
CA GLU A 311 -17.72 27.34 -12.06
C GLU A 311 -18.30 27.83 -13.40
#